data_0b42a618ad9ed804f567cc01ef855716
#
_entry.id   0b42a618ad9ed804f567cc01ef855716
#
_cell.length_a   1.000
_cell.length_b   1.000
_cell.length_c   1.000
_cell.angle_alpha   90.00
_cell.angle_beta   90.00
_cell.angle_gamma   90.00
#
_symmetry.space_group_name_H-M   'P 1'
#
loop_
_entity.id
_entity.type
_entity.pdbx_description
1 polymer ?
#
loop_
_entity_poly.entity_id
_entity_poly.type
_entity_poly.pdbx_seq_one_letter_code
_entity_poly.pdbx_strand_id
1 'polypeptide(L)'
;LHNVLRDQRVIAGIGRRLANDLCHEAKLSPFVSTGRMTDDQVLAVHGALSHLVERDLAFETTQEELVNTAKRPTNVHRRMGDPCPNCGEAIREVTYASHVVNYCPTCQTGGRLLADNTTSKFLK
;
A
#
# COMPACT_ATOMS: atom_id res chain seq x y z
N LEU A 1 -3.18 -9.23 -2.51
CA LEU A 1 -2.94 -8.73 -1.15
C LEU A 1 -3.72 -7.44 -0.88
N HIS A 2 -3.59 -6.44 -1.75
CA HIS A 2 -4.25 -5.14 -1.53
C HIS A 2 -5.77 -5.29 -1.36
N ASN A 3 -6.42 -6.10 -2.20
CA ASN A 3 -7.86 -6.29 -2.12
C ASN A 3 -8.31 -6.95 -0.82
N VAL A 4 -7.53 -7.91 -0.32
CA VAL A 4 -7.81 -8.58 0.96
C VAL A 4 -7.67 -7.59 2.11
N LEU A 5 -6.60 -6.80 2.11
CA LEU A 5 -6.35 -5.81 3.15
C LEU A 5 -7.45 -4.75 3.20
N ARG A 6 -7.95 -4.35 2.04
CA ARG A 6 -8.97 -3.33 1.90
C ARG A 6 -10.38 -3.85 2.17
N ASP A 7 -10.59 -5.17 2.08
CA ASP A 7 -11.91 -5.77 2.25
C ASP A 7 -12.32 -5.74 3.73
N GLN A 8 -13.25 -4.87 4.06
CA GLN A 8 -13.71 -4.68 5.44
C GLN A 8 -14.41 -5.91 6.02
N ARG A 9 -14.81 -6.87 5.17
CA ARG A 9 -15.38 -8.14 5.64
C ARG A 9 -14.30 -9.08 6.16
N VAL A 10 -13.06 -8.91 5.68
CA VAL A 10 -11.92 -9.73 6.08
C VAL A 10 -11.16 -9.06 7.22
N ILE A 11 -10.78 -7.78 7.03
CA ILE A 11 -10.02 -7.01 8.01
C ILE A 11 -10.68 -5.65 8.17
N ALA A 12 -11.38 -5.45 9.27
CA ALA A 12 -12.03 -4.18 9.55
C ALA A 12 -10.99 -3.11 9.90
N GLY A 13 -11.22 -1.88 9.47
CA GLY A 13 -10.40 -0.72 9.81
C GLY A 13 -9.25 -0.41 8.89
N ILE A 14 -8.97 -1.25 7.90
CA ILE A 14 -7.94 -0.97 6.89
C ILE A 14 -8.60 -0.41 5.63
N GLY A 15 -8.33 0.86 5.33
CA GLY A 15 -8.78 1.50 4.10
C GLY A 15 -7.70 1.49 3.04
N ARG A 16 -7.97 2.18 1.92
CA ARG A 16 -7.04 2.23 0.77
C ARG A 16 -5.68 2.82 1.15
N ARG A 17 -5.67 3.85 1.97
CA ARG A 17 -4.42 4.50 2.39
C ARG A 17 -3.51 3.51 3.10
N LEU A 18 -4.02 2.83 4.12
CA LEU A 18 -3.22 1.85 4.85
C LEU A 18 -2.88 0.65 4.00
N ALA A 19 -3.79 0.19 3.14
CA ALA A 19 -3.51 -0.94 2.25
C ALA A 19 -2.35 -0.64 1.30
N ASN A 20 -2.33 0.54 0.69
CA ASN A 20 -1.22 0.96 -0.17
C ASN A 20 0.09 1.05 0.60
N ASP A 21 0.07 1.72 1.73
CA ASP A 21 1.27 1.92 2.54
C ASP A 21 1.78 0.61 3.14
N LEU A 22 0.87 -0.30 3.50
CA LEU A 22 1.23 -1.60 4.06
C LEU A 22 1.96 -2.45 3.03
N CYS A 23 1.46 -2.53 1.81
CA CYS A 23 2.14 -3.24 0.73
C CYS A 23 3.54 -2.65 0.48
N HIS A 24 3.65 -1.32 0.49
CA HIS A 24 4.93 -0.64 0.33
C HIS A 24 5.90 -0.96 1.46
N GLU A 25 5.45 -0.86 2.72
CA GLU A 25 6.28 -1.12 3.90
C GLU A 25 6.75 -2.57 3.92
N ALA A 26 5.90 -3.51 3.55
CA ALA A 26 6.24 -4.93 3.48
C ALA A 26 7.07 -5.29 2.24
N LYS A 27 7.25 -4.35 1.32
CA LYS A 27 7.97 -4.53 0.04
C LYS A 27 7.35 -5.63 -0.83
N LEU A 28 6.03 -5.66 -0.88
CA LEU A 28 5.28 -6.64 -1.67
C LEU A 28 4.44 -5.94 -2.72
N SER A 29 4.29 -6.61 -3.88
CA SER A 29 3.37 -6.13 -4.90
C SER A 29 1.96 -6.06 -4.33
N PRO A 30 1.17 -5.00 -4.63
CA PRO A 30 -0.22 -4.94 -4.21
C PRO A 30 -1.07 -6.08 -4.80
N PHE A 31 -0.58 -6.73 -5.87
CA PHE A 31 -1.29 -7.81 -6.54
C PHE A 31 -0.80 -9.21 -6.19
N VAL A 32 0.08 -9.33 -5.19
CA VAL A 32 0.55 -10.66 -4.77
C VAL A 32 -0.64 -11.49 -4.25
N SER A 33 -0.68 -12.75 -4.67
CA SER A 33 -1.72 -13.67 -4.21
C SER A 33 -1.48 -14.07 -2.76
N THR A 34 -2.47 -13.87 -1.90
CA THR A 34 -2.37 -14.23 -0.48
C THR A 34 -2.16 -15.72 -0.28
N GLY A 35 -2.71 -16.55 -1.18
CA GLY A 35 -2.53 -18.00 -1.11
C GLY A 35 -1.12 -18.48 -1.46
N ARG A 36 -0.31 -17.61 -2.03
CA ARG A 36 1.08 -17.92 -2.41
C ARG A 36 2.12 -17.21 -1.55
N MET A 37 1.68 -16.50 -0.53
CA MET A 37 2.62 -15.79 0.34
C MET A 37 3.40 -16.78 1.20
N THR A 38 4.70 -16.51 1.32
CA THR A 38 5.57 -17.27 2.22
C THR A 38 5.35 -16.82 3.67
N ASP A 39 5.81 -17.62 4.63
CA ASP A 39 5.73 -17.24 6.04
C ASP A 39 6.50 -15.94 6.31
N ASP A 40 7.65 -15.74 5.66
CA ASP A 40 8.43 -14.52 5.79
C ASP A 40 7.66 -13.31 5.29
N GLN A 41 6.92 -13.45 4.18
CA GLN A 41 6.08 -12.38 3.66
C GLN A 41 4.92 -12.07 4.60
N VAL A 42 4.31 -13.08 5.19
CA VAL A 42 3.26 -12.89 6.19
C VAL A 42 3.79 -12.14 7.40
N LEU A 43 4.97 -12.50 7.88
CA LEU A 43 5.63 -11.80 8.99
C LEU A 43 5.95 -10.35 8.62
N ALA A 44 6.38 -10.10 7.38
CA ALA A 44 6.65 -8.75 6.91
C ALA A 44 5.37 -7.89 6.90
N VAL A 45 4.25 -8.46 6.49
CA VAL A 45 2.95 -7.77 6.53
C VAL A 45 2.56 -7.45 7.97
N HIS A 46 2.72 -8.39 8.88
CA HIS A 46 2.40 -8.18 10.29
C HIS A 46 3.25 -7.06 10.90
N GLY A 47 4.56 -7.09 10.65
CA GLY A 47 5.48 -6.06 11.13
C GLY A 47 5.15 -4.68 10.53
N ALA A 48 4.84 -4.64 9.24
CA ALA A 48 4.46 -3.43 8.57
C ALA A 48 3.17 -2.83 9.15
N LEU A 49 2.18 -3.67 9.41
CA LEU A 49 0.92 -3.22 10.02
C LEU A 49 1.17 -2.59 11.38
N SER A 50 1.95 -3.25 12.23
CA SER A 50 2.27 -2.74 13.57
C SER A 50 2.98 -1.39 13.48
N HIS A 51 3.97 -1.26 12.59
CA HIS A 51 4.72 -0.02 12.39
C HIS A 51 3.82 1.12 11.91
N LEU A 52 2.95 0.84 10.93
CA LEU A 52 2.06 1.86 10.37
C LEU A 52 0.98 2.30 11.36
N VAL A 53 0.48 1.39 12.18
CA VAL A 53 -0.49 1.72 13.24
C VAL A 53 0.18 2.62 14.28
N GLU A 54 1.41 2.33 14.68
CA GLU A 54 2.17 3.18 15.61
C GLU A 54 2.41 4.57 15.01
N ARG A 55 2.75 4.63 13.72
CA ARG A 55 2.93 5.90 13.01
C ARG A 55 1.66 6.74 13.05
N ASP A 56 0.53 6.13 12.73
CA ASP A 56 -0.75 6.84 12.68
C ASP A 56 -1.20 7.28 14.07
N LEU A 57 -1.01 6.45 15.09
CA LEU A 57 -1.31 6.82 16.47
C LEU A 57 -0.43 7.97 16.94
N ALA A 58 0.85 7.94 16.65
CA ALA A 58 1.76 9.03 16.99
C ALA A 58 1.33 10.35 16.34
N PHE A 59 0.92 10.29 15.08
CA PHE A 59 0.42 11.47 14.38
C PHE A 59 -0.85 12.02 15.04
N GLU A 60 -1.82 11.16 15.33
CA GLU A 60 -3.10 11.56 15.94
C GLU A 60 -2.90 12.17 17.33
N THR A 61 -1.98 11.62 18.12
CA THR A 61 -1.74 12.13 19.48
C THR A 61 -1.00 13.48 19.48
N THR A 62 -0.37 13.87 18.38
CA THR A 62 0.29 15.18 18.26
C THR A 62 -0.65 16.29 17.76
N GLN A 63 -1.88 15.93 17.37
CA GLN A 63 -2.84 16.90 16.86
C GLN A 63 -3.79 17.34 17.98
N GLU A 64 -4.12 18.63 18.00
CA GLU A 64 -5.08 19.18 18.98
C GLU A 64 -6.50 18.80 18.64
N GLU A 65 -6.78 18.58 17.36
CA GLU A 65 -8.10 18.21 16.85
C GLU A 65 -7.99 17.00 15.92
N LEU A 66 -9.10 16.28 15.75
CA LEU A 66 -9.15 15.20 14.76
C LEU A 66 -8.93 15.79 13.37
N VAL A 67 -8.00 15.20 12.62
CA VAL A 67 -7.68 15.64 11.27
C VAL A 67 -8.29 14.72 10.24
N ASN A 68 -8.52 15.30 9.06
CA ASN A 68 -8.97 14.56 7.89
C ASN A 68 -7.93 13.48 7.53
N THR A 69 -8.39 12.29 7.09
CA THR A 69 -7.50 11.21 6.64
C THR A 69 -6.51 11.67 5.56
N ALA A 70 -6.88 12.65 4.74
CA ALA A 70 -6.00 13.19 3.71
C ALA A 70 -4.76 13.87 4.29
N LYS A 71 -4.77 14.28 5.55
CA LYS A 71 -3.64 14.92 6.24
C LYS A 71 -2.77 13.93 7.00
N ARG A 72 -3.17 12.68 7.09
CA ARG A 72 -2.37 11.65 7.77
C ARG A 72 -1.13 11.32 6.95
N PRO A 73 -0.04 10.92 7.62
CA PRO A 73 1.19 10.56 6.89
C PRO A 73 0.96 9.36 5.97
N THR A 74 1.60 9.38 4.81
CA THR A 74 1.53 8.27 3.85
C THR A 74 2.91 7.99 3.29
N ASN A 75 3.16 6.72 2.91
CA ASN A 75 4.37 6.36 2.18
C ASN A 75 4.18 6.57 0.67
N VAL A 76 3.13 5.98 0.13
CA VAL A 76 2.89 5.99 -1.33
C VAL A 76 1.48 6.45 -1.70
N HIS A 77 0.52 6.38 -0.80
CA HIS A 77 -0.87 6.68 -1.12
C HIS A 77 -1.04 8.12 -1.60
N ARG A 78 -1.61 8.30 -2.79
CA ARG A 78 -1.81 9.60 -3.45
C ARG A 78 -0.52 10.39 -3.67
N ARG A 79 0.59 9.70 -3.84
CA ARG A 79 1.90 10.33 -4.04
C ARG A 79 2.51 9.97 -5.39
N MET A 80 1.71 9.69 -6.39
CA MET A 80 2.21 9.41 -7.73
C MET A 80 3.15 10.53 -8.20
N GLY A 81 4.32 10.14 -8.68
CA GLY A 81 5.35 11.07 -9.14
C GLY A 81 6.29 11.56 -8.06
N ASP A 82 5.93 11.44 -6.78
CA ASP A 82 6.81 11.81 -5.68
C ASP A 82 7.91 10.75 -5.50
N PRO A 83 9.05 11.12 -4.92
CA PRO A 83 10.08 10.12 -4.64
C PRO A 83 9.65 9.17 -3.52
N CYS A 84 9.93 7.89 -3.71
CA CYS A 84 9.70 6.88 -2.67
C CYS A 84 10.56 7.21 -1.45
N PRO A 85 9.98 7.21 -0.23
CA PRO A 85 10.76 7.53 0.98
C PRO A 85 11.85 6.50 1.28
N ASN A 86 11.76 5.31 0.69
CA ASN A 86 12.74 4.26 0.92
C ASN A 86 13.88 4.26 -0.12
N CYS A 87 13.56 4.41 -1.40
CA CYS A 87 14.56 4.26 -2.47
C CYS A 87 14.69 5.47 -3.39
N GLY A 88 13.79 6.45 -3.31
CA GLY A 88 13.83 7.66 -4.15
C GLY A 88 13.22 7.49 -5.54
N GLU A 89 12.82 6.28 -5.94
CA GLU A 89 12.18 6.05 -7.22
C GLU A 89 10.80 6.72 -7.27
N ALA A 90 10.39 7.21 -8.45
CA ALA A 90 9.07 7.82 -8.60
C ALA A 90 7.97 6.81 -8.31
N ILE A 91 7.05 7.19 -7.42
CA ILE A 91 5.88 6.37 -7.09
C ILE A 91 4.95 6.32 -8.30
N ARG A 92 4.40 5.15 -8.57
CA ARG A 92 3.51 4.88 -9.69
C ARG A 92 2.09 4.62 -9.20
N GLU A 93 1.18 4.64 -10.15
CA GLU A 93 -0.24 4.46 -9.90
C GLU A 93 -0.82 3.48 -10.90
N VAL A 94 -1.71 2.61 -10.45
CA VAL A 94 -2.40 1.66 -11.31
C VAL A 94 -3.87 1.62 -10.89
N THR A 95 -4.77 1.49 -11.86
CA THR A 95 -6.20 1.35 -11.60
C THR A 95 -6.57 -0.13 -11.64
N TYR A 96 -7.25 -0.60 -10.60
CA TYR A 96 -7.69 -1.98 -10.50
C TYR A 96 -9.09 -2.02 -9.89
N ALA A 97 -10.05 -2.61 -10.60
CA ALA A 97 -11.44 -2.75 -10.15
C ALA A 97 -12.01 -1.42 -9.63
N SER A 98 -11.84 -0.35 -10.39
CA SER A 98 -12.29 1.02 -10.05
C SER A 98 -11.57 1.65 -8.87
N HIS A 99 -10.47 1.07 -8.41
CA HIS A 99 -9.65 1.61 -7.33
C HIS A 99 -8.29 2.02 -7.86
N VAL A 100 -7.77 3.09 -7.28
CA VAL A 100 -6.41 3.55 -7.58
C VAL A 100 -5.47 2.98 -6.53
N VAL A 101 -4.43 2.30 -7.01
CA VAL A 101 -3.41 1.68 -6.16
C VAL A 101 -2.08 2.36 -6.42
N ASN A 102 -1.42 2.84 -5.37
CA ASN A 102 -0.12 3.47 -5.46
C ASN A 102 0.96 2.51 -4.97
N TYR A 103 2.09 2.48 -5.67
CA TYR A 103 3.18 1.55 -5.36
C TYR A 103 4.52 2.11 -5.82
N CYS A 104 5.60 1.58 -5.24
CA CYS A 104 6.96 1.84 -5.71
C CYS A 104 7.45 0.62 -6.49
N PRO A 105 7.73 0.77 -7.80
CA PRO A 105 8.18 -0.39 -8.60
C PRO A 105 9.45 -1.01 -8.05
N THR A 106 10.43 -0.21 -7.64
CA THR A 106 11.71 -0.74 -7.15
C THR A 106 11.54 -1.53 -5.86
N CYS A 107 10.79 -1.02 -4.89
CA CYS A 107 10.63 -1.68 -3.59
C CYS A 107 9.66 -2.86 -3.63
N GLN A 108 8.63 -2.80 -4.49
CA GLN A 108 7.51 -3.74 -4.41
C GLN A 108 7.45 -4.74 -5.56
N THR A 109 7.95 -4.40 -6.74
CA THR A 109 7.77 -5.23 -7.94
C THR A 109 9.07 -5.55 -8.67
N GLY A 110 10.22 -5.26 -8.06
CA GLY A 110 11.52 -5.51 -8.67
C GLY A 110 11.77 -4.69 -9.94
N GLY A 111 11.17 -3.52 -10.03
CA GLY A 111 11.29 -2.62 -11.18
C GLY A 111 10.21 -2.79 -12.23
N ARG A 112 9.29 -3.76 -12.05
CA ARG A 112 8.24 -4.01 -13.03
C ARG A 112 7.08 -3.03 -12.86
N LEU A 113 6.61 -2.47 -13.97
CA LEU A 113 5.42 -1.62 -13.97
C LEU A 113 4.17 -2.50 -14.08
N LEU A 114 3.20 -2.23 -13.20
CA LEU A 114 1.94 -2.96 -13.20
C LEU A 114 0.99 -2.34 -14.21
N ALA A 115 0.19 -3.18 -14.87
CA ALA A 115 -0.79 -2.73 -15.86
C ALA A 115 -2.16 -2.58 -15.19
N ASP A 116 -2.93 -1.61 -15.68
CA ASP A 116 -4.30 -1.43 -15.25
C ASP A 116 -5.13 -2.69 -15.49
N ASN A 117 -6.11 -2.90 -14.64
CA ASN A 117 -7.03 -4.04 -14.71
C ASN A 117 -7.68 -4.17 -16.10
N THR A 118 -8.04 -3.05 -16.74
CA THR A 118 -8.66 -3.04 -18.06
C THR A 118 -7.71 -3.42 -19.19
N THR A 119 -6.42 -3.16 -19.02
CA THR A 119 -5.39 -3.45 -20.02
C THR A 119 -4.63 -4.73 -19.75
N SER A 120 -4.63 -5.22 -18.52
CA SER A 120 -3.88 -6.41 -18.12
C SER A 120 -4.28 -7.67 -18.90
N LYS A 121 -5.53 -7.72 -19.37
CA LYS A 121 -6.02 -8.81 -20.21
C LYS A 121 -5.23 -8.95 -21.51
N PHE A 122 -4.69 -7.87 -22.00
CA PHE A 122 -3.96 -7.81 -23.26
C PHE A 122 -2.43 -7.84 -23.07
N LEU A 123 -1.98 -7.57 -21.85
CA LEU A 123 -0.56 -7.45 -21.52
C LEU A 123 0.02 -8.67 -20.80
N LYS A 124 -0.81 -9.61 -20.47
CA LYS A 124 -0.38 -10.85 -19.81
C LYS A 124 0.38 -11.76 -20.76
#